data_52fe832db44c6dc2aa1b9e66e3b3fcad
#
_entry.id   52fe832db44c6dc2aa1b9e66e3b3fcad
#
_cell.length_a   1.000
_cell.length_b   1.000
_cell.length_c   1.000
_cell.angle_alpha   90.00
_cell.angle_beta   90.00
_cell.angle_gamma   90.00
#
_symmetry.space_group_name_H-M   'P 1'
#
loop_
_entity.id
_entity.type
_entity.pdbx_description
1 polymer ?
#
loop_
_entity_poly.entity_id
_entity_poly.type
_entity_poly.pdbx_seq_one_letter_code
_entity_poly.pdbx_strand_id
1 'polypeptide(L)'
;MQQLGIVRRNPNNGTVMGRFVSLDVSLVVALRAVISSNPDAPKYEVHGLNKSANEWVQIGSVWEKFSNSDGSAFLQGSIKDRSFGQIQLLGFPRQNNETGEDEIVFGIPANRRRSNVPMDAADDGLGQSTEGEAAASPKGRKAKAEQEEAPALQ
;
A
#
# COMPACT_ATOMS: atom_id res chain seq x y z
N MET A 1 -7.50 8.27 6.56
CA MET A 1 -7.57 7.64 5.24
C MET A 1 -7.77 8.73 4.20
N GLN A 2 -6.98 8.74 3.14
CA GLN A 2 -7.20 9.63 2.00
C GLN A 2 -8.12 8.91 1.00
N GLN A 3 -9.25 9.52 0.67
CA GLN A 3 -10.18 8.93 -0.30
C GLN A 3 -9.54 8.97 -1.69
N LEU A 4 -9.56 7.81 -2.37
CA LEU A 4 -9.05 7.63 -3.73
C LEU A 4 -10.17 7.64 -4.77
N GLY A 5 -11.33 7.07 -4.43
CA GLY A 5 -12.45 7.02 -5.35
C GLY A 5 -13.61 6.18 -4.85
N ILE A 6 -14.64 6.14 -5.66
CA ILE A 6 -15.87 5.40 -5.40
C ILE A 6 -16.14 4.47 -6.58
N VAL A 7 -16.51 3.24 -6.26
CA VAL A 7 -16.91 2.21 -7.20
C VAL A 7 -18.34 1.81 -6.90
N ARG A 8 -19.20 1.76 -7.90
CA ARG A 8 -20.62 1.47 -7.75
C ARG A 8 -21.00 0.22 -8.52
N ARG A 9 -21.96 -0.50 -7.99
CA ARG A 9 -22.56 -1.62 -8.70
C ARG A 9 -23.65 -1.10 -9.61
N ASN A 10 -23.54 -1.43 -10.90
CA ASN A 10 -24.62 -1.14 -11.85
C ASN A 10 -25.76 -2.14 -11.61
N PRO A 11 -26.98 -1.68 -11.28
CA PRO A 11 -28.11 -2.56 -10.98
C PRO A 11 -28.57 -3.39 -12.19
N ASN A 12 -28.34 -2.90 -13.41
CA ASN A 12 -28.84 -3.55 -14.61
C ASN A 12 -27.99 -4.76 -15.06
N ASN A 13 -26.68 -4.69 -14.86
CA ASN A 13 -25.74 -5.71 -15.36
C ASN A 13 -24.81 -6.27 -14.28
N GLY A 14 -24.94 -5.80 -13.04
CA GLY A 14 -24.13 -6.25 -11.91
C GLY A 14 -22.64 -5.88 -11.97
N THR A 15 -22.22 -5.13 -12.99
CA THR A 15 -20.81 -4.69 -13.08
C THR A 15 -20.50 -3.68 -11.98
N VAL A 16 -19.32 -3.79 -11.42
CA VAL A 16 -18.84 -2.90 -10.35
C VAL A 16 -17.75 -2.03 -10.94
N MET A 17 -18.06 -0.76 -11.17
CA MET A 17 -17.18 0.17 -11.87
C MET A 17 -17.11 1.52 -11.17
N GLY A 18 -16.00 2.22 -11.36
CA GLY A 18 -15.81 3.55 -10.80
C GLY A 18 -14.57 4.24 -11.31
N ARG A 19 -14.09 5.17 -10.51
CA ARG A 19 -12.92 5.96 -10.86
C ARG A 19 -12.05 6.18 -9.64
N PHE A 20 -10.76 5.96 -9.82
CA PHE A 20 -9.73 6.38 -8.88
C PHE A 20 -9.12 7.69 -9.35
N VAL A 21 -9.03 8.64 -8.45
CA VAL A 21 -8.55 9.99 -8.75
C VAL A 21 -7.47 10.36 -7.74
N SER A 22 -6.35 10.81 -8.26
CA SER A 22 -5.27 11.46 -7.54
C SER A 22 -5.11 12.88 -8.10
N LEU A 23 -4.17 13.65 -7.60
CA LEU A 23 -3.95 15.03 -8.04
C LEU A 23 -3.78 15.16 -9.55
N ASP A 24 -3.02 14.23 -10.15
CA ASP A 24 -2.64 14.31 -11.57
C ASP A 24 -3.22 13.17 -12.41
N VAL A 25 -3.87 12.19 -11.78
CA VAL A 25 -4.26 10.95 -12.45
C VAL A 25 -5.72 10.62 -12.20
N SER A 26 -6.42 10.26 -13.25
CA SER A 26 -7.78 9.72 -13.20
C SER A 26 -7.84 8.40 -13.97
N LEU A 27 -8.08 7.31 -13.25
CA LEU A 27 -8.14 5.95 -13.78
C LEU A 27 -9.55 5.38 -13.63
N VAL A 28 -10.13 4.94 -14.75
CA VAL A 28 -11.39 4.17 -14.71
C VAL A 28 -11.06 2.75 -14.27
N VAL A 29 -11.79 2.25 -13.29
CA VAL A 29 -11.57 0.93 -12.71
C VAL A 29 -12.82 0.10 -12.72
N ALA A 30 -12.66 -1.21 -12.87
CA ALA A 30 -13.70 -2.21 -12.71
C ALA A 30 -13.25 -3.27 -11.68
N LEU A 31 -14.19 -3.72 -10.88
CA LEU A 31 -13.98 -4.85 -9.97
C LEU A 31 -14.62 -6.09 -10.55
N ARG A 32 -13.83 -7.12 -10.77
CA ARG A 32 -14.28 -8.43 -11.22
C ARG A 32 -14.32 -9.39 -10.03
N ALA A 33 -15.49 -9.90 -9.69
CA ALA A 33 -15.62 -10.89 -8.64
C ALA A 33 -14.87 -12.18 -9.02
N VAL A 34 -14.11 -12.71 -8.09
CA VAL A 34 -13.39 -13.98 -8.25
C VAL A 34 -14.26 -15.08 -7.65
N ILE A 35 -14.57 -16.08 -8.46
CA ILE A 35 -15.30 -17.28 -8.05
C ILE A 35 -14.23 -18.35 -7.80
N SER A 36 -13.92 -18.62 -6.53
CA SER A 36 -12.93 -19.61 -6.15
C SER A 36 -13.37 -20.36 -4.90
N SER A 37 -13.09 -21.64 -4.84
CA SER A 37 -13.24 -22.45 -3.63
C SER A 37 -12.08 -22.28 -2.63
N ASN A 38 -11.02 -21.58 -3.04
CA ASN A 38 -9.90 -21.29 -2.16
C ASN A 38 -10.25 -20.12 -1.23
N PRO A 39 -10.22 -20.29 0.09
CA PRO A 39 -10.52 -19.22 1.05
C PRO A 39 -9.49 -18.06 1.00
N ASP A 40 -8.30 -18.32 0.52
CA ASP A 40 -7.24 -17.32 0.37
C ASP A 40 -7.33 -16.55 -0.95
N ALA A 41 -8.28 -16.87 -1.81
CA ALA A 41 -8.46 -16.15 -3.07
C ALA A 41 -8.94 -14.70 -2.82
N PRO A 42 -8.58 -13.76 -3.69
CA PRO A 42 -9.08 -12.40 -3.60
C PRO A 42 -10.60 -12.38 -3.83
N LYS A 43 -11.30 -11.45 -3.17
CA LYS A 43 -12.73 -11.21 -3.39
C LYS A 43 -12.98 -10.61 -4.76
N TYR A 44 -12.10 -9.67 -5.16
CA TYR A 44 -12.17 -9.00 -6.45
C TYR A 44 -10.77 -8.81 -7.04
N GLU A 45 -10.69 -8.96 -8.35
CA GLU A 45 -9.62 -8.43 -9.17
C GLU A 45 -9.93 -6.98 -9.53
N VAL A 46 -8.93 -6.12 -9.47
CA VAL A 46 -9.05 -4.71 -9.86
C VAL A 46 -8.48 -4.55 -11.25
N HIS A 47 -9.32 -4.13 -12.18
CA HIS A 47 -8.95 -3.87 -13.56
C HIS A 47 -8.97 -2.38 -13.84
N GLY A 48 -7.93 -1.86 -14.45
CA GLY A 48 -7.84 -0.48 -14.95
C GLY A 48 -8.06 -0.43 -16.46
N LEU A 49 -8.75 0.60 -16.93
CA LEU A 49 -8.94 0.82 -18.37
C LEU A 49 -7.72 1.54 -18.96
N ASN A 50 -6.98 0.84 -19.81
CA ASN A 50 -6.00 1.46 -20.68
C ASN A 50 -6.72 2.17 -21.83
N LYS A 51 -6.85 3.49 -21.74
CA LYS A 51 -7.57 4.29 -22.73
C LYS A 51 -6.94 4.27 -24.13
N SER A 52 -5.60 4.13 -24.20
CA SER A 52 -4.87 4.13 -25.48
C SER A 52 -5.11 2.84 -26.28
N ALA A 53 -5.18 1.71 -25.59
CA ALA A 53 -5.43 0.40 -26.20
C ALA A 53 -6.91 0.00 -26.16
N ASN A 54 -7.74 0.74 -25.41
CA ASN A 54 -9.13 0.40 -25.10
C ASN A 54 -9.28 -1.02 -24.51
N GLU A 55 -8.36 -1.38 -23.62
CA GLU A 55 -8.28 -2.69 -22.99
C GLU A 55 -8.34 -2.60 -21.47
N TRP A 56 -8.96 -3.59 -20.85
CA TRP A 56 -8.96 -3.76 -19.42
C TRP A 56 -7.75 -4.58 -18.97
N VAL A 57 -6.93 -4.01 -18.12
CA VAL A 57 -5.73 -4.65 -17.60
C VAL A 57 -5.88 -4.87 -16.11
N GLN A 58 -5.60 -6.06 -15.63
CA GLN A 58 -5.56 -6.34 -14.20
C GLN A 58 -4.40 -5.57 -13.57
N ILE A 59 -4.71 -4.72 -12.61
CA ILE A 59 -3.75 -3.87 -11.91
C ILE A 59 -3.58 -4.25 -10.44
N GLY A 60 -4.43 -5.13 -9.93
CA GLY A 60 -4.32 -5.58 -8.55
C GLY A 60 -5.45 -6.50 -8.11
N SER A 61 -5.51 -6.73 -6.80
CA SER A 61 -6.52 -7.56 -6.18
C SER A 61 -6.85 -7.06 -4.77
N VAL A 62 -8.07 -7.35 -4.32
CA VAL A 62 -8.53 -7.00 -2.98
C VAL A 62 -9.22 -8.20 -2.32
N TRP A 63 -8.97 -8.36 -1.04
CA TRP A 63 -9.50 -9.39 -0.16
C TRP A 63 -10.50 -8.82 0.81
N GLU A 64 -11.52 -9.58 1.12
CA GLU A 64 -12.45 -9.23 2.18
C GLU A 64 -11.80 -9.52 3.55
N LYS A 65 -11.88 -8.56 4.43
CA LYS A 65 -11.40 -8.63 5.81
C LYS A 65 -12.51 -8.13 6.74
N PHE A 66 -12.42 -8.53 7.99
CA PHE A 66 -13.36 -8.10 9.01
C PHE A 66 -12.63 -7.28 10.07
N SER A 67 -13.25 -6.20 10.48
CA SER A 67 -12.74 -5.34 11.54
C SER A 67 -12.82 -6.05 12.89
N ASN A 68 -11.76 -5.99 13.68
CA ASN A 68 -11.72 -6.58 15.01
C ASN A 68 -12.57 -5.78 16.04
N SER A 69 -12.92 -4.54 15.73
CA SER A 69 -13.64 -3.65 16.65
C SER A 69 -15.15 -3.82 16.58
N ASP A 70 -15.71 -3.99 15.40
CA ASP A 70 -17.14 -3.97 15.14
C ASP A 70 -17.61 -5.11 14.22
N GLY A 71 -16.69 -5.94 13.74
CA GLY A 71 -16.99 -7.03 12.83
C GLY A 71 -17.39 -6.60 11.41
N SER A 72 -17.30 -5.31 11.09
CA SER A 72 -17.67 -4.81 9.76
C SER A 72 -16.73 -5.33 8.70
N ALA A 73 -17.29 -5.72 7.54
CA ALA A 73 -16.52 -6.15 6.40
C ALA A 73 -15.89 -4.96 5.67
N PHE A 74 -14.63 -5.08 5.32
CA PHE A 74 -13.92 -4.12 4.46
C PHE A 74 -13.03 -4.86 3.47
N LEU A 75 -12.64 -4.18 2.42
CA LEU A 75 -11.72 -4.70 1.43
C LEU A 75 -10.31 -4.18 1.68
N GLN A 76 -9.33 -5.05 1.58
CA GLN A 76 -7.92 -4.69 1.70
C GLN A 76 -7.14 -5.32 0.56
N GLY A 77 -6.27 -4.55 -0.06
CA GLY A 77 -5.42 -5.05 -1.12
C GLY A 77 -4.44 -4.04 -1.62
N SER A 78 -3.98 -4.24 -2.83
CA SER A 78 -3.04 -3.31 -3.48
C SER A 78 -3.29 -3.27 -4.98
N ILE A 79 -2.97 -2.14 -5.57
CA ILE A 79 -2.86 -1.98 -7.01
C ILE A 79 -1.45 -1.55 -7.37
N LYS A 80 -1.04 -1.94 -8.56
CA LYS A 80 0.20 -1.50 -9.18
C LYS A 80 -0.10 -1.06 -10.60
N ASP A 81 0.05 0.22 -10.85
CA ASP A 81 -0.14 0.83 -12.15
C ASP A 81 0.97 1.85 -12.43
N ARG A 82 1.22 2.12 -13.71
CA ARG A 82 2.26 3.05 -14.13
C ARG A 82 2.02 4.47 -13.61
N SER A 83 0.76 4.86 -13.51
CA SER A 83 0.34 6.22 -13.12
C SER A 83 0.29 6.41 -11.61
N PHE A 84 -0.13 5.39 -10.86
CA PHE A 84 -0.25 5.44 -9.40
C PHE A 84 0.94 4.82 -8.67
N GLY A 85 1.83 4.08 -9.39
CA GLY A 85 2.83 3.25 -8.76
C GLY A 85 2.18 2.06 -8.03
N GLN A 86 2.77 1.64 -6.93
CA GLN A 86 2.20 0.60 -6.07
C GLN A 86 1.60 1.25 -4.81
N ILE A 87 0.30 1.11 -4.64
CA ILE A 87 -0.42 1.65 -3.49
C ILE A 87 -1.26 0.57 -2.81
N GLN A 88 -1.37 0.70 -1.49
CA GLN A 88 -2.29 -0.09 -0.69
C GLN A 88 -3.68 0.52 -0.74
N LEU A 89 -4.69 -0.33 -0.82
CA LEU A 89 -6.09 0.07 -0.87
C LEU A 89 -6.85 -0.42 0.35
N LEU A 90 -7.71 0.42 0.85
CA LEU A 90 -8.79 0.06 1.77
C LEU A 90 -10.11 0.42 1.11
N GLY A 91 -11.03 -0.52 1.05
CA GLY A 91 -12.37 -0.34 0.47
C GLY A 91 -13.44 -0.57 1.53
N PHE A 92 -14.34 0.37 1.70
CA PHE A 92 -15.44 0.29 2.66
C PHE A 92 -16.75 0.22 1.89
N PRO A 93 -17.43 -0.95 1.90
CA PRO A 93 -18.77 -1.08 1.36
C PRO A 93 -19.73 -0.19 2.15
N ARG A 94 -20.56 0.54 1.45
CA ARG A 94 -21.65 1.32 2.05
C ARG A 94 -22.81 1.43 1.08
N GLN A 95 -23.98 1.78 1.59
CA GLN A 95 -25.11 2.14 0.78
C GLN A 95 -25.15 3.65 0.61
N ASN A 96 -25.36 4.10 -0.61
CA ASN A 96 -25.55 5.51 -0.90
C ASN A 96 -26.92 5.96 -0.38
N ASN A 97 -26.94 6.93 0.50
CA ASN A 97 -28.18 7.41 1.13
C ASN A 97 -29.13 8.12 0.16
N GLU A 98 -28.63 8.63 -0.96
CA GLU A 98 -29.41 9.37 -1.94
C GLU A 98 -30.03 8.45 -3.00
N THR A 99 -29.26 7.46 -3.46
CA THR A 99 -29.68 6.57 -4.55
C THR A 99 -30.09 5.18 -4.08
N GLY A 100 -29.74 4.81 -2.85
CA GLY A 100 -29.93 3.46 -2.31
C GLY A 100 -29.03 2.40 -2.95
N GLU A 101 -28.09 2.80 -3.80
CA GLU A 101 -27.18 1.90 -4.49
C GLU A 101 -26.01 1.47 -3.59
N ASP A 102 -25.58 0.22 -3.78
CA ASP A 102 -24.36 -0.26 -3.12
C ASP A 102 -23.13 0.36 -3.77
N GLU A 103 -22.31 0.99 -2.96
CA GLU A 103 -21.04 1.56 -3.39
C GLU A 103 -19.89 1.13 -2.45
N ILE A 104 -18.69 1.14 -3.00
CA ILE A 104 -17.46 0.88 -2.25
C ILE A 104 -16.60 2.13 -2.32
N VAL A 105 -16.29 2.70 -1.18
CA VAL A 105 -15.39 3.85 -1.09
C VAL A 105 -13.99 3.35 -0.87
N PHE A 106 -13.12 3.59 -1.83
CA PHE A 106 -11.71 3.25 -1.73
C PHE A 106 -10.87 4.42 -1.25
N GLY A 107 -9.89 4.11 -0.44
CA GLY A 107 -8.90 5.06 0.02
C GLY A 107 -7.54 4.43 0.26
N ILE A 108 -6.57 5.29 0.44
CA ILE A 108 -5.20 4.93 0.80
C ILE A 108 -5.10 5.01 2.33
N PRO A 109 -4.59 3.96 3.00
CA PRO A 109 -4.36 4.03 4.43
C PRO A 109 -3.41 5.19 4.74
N ALA A 110 -3.75 5.99 5.74
CA ALA A 110 -2.81 6.99 6.22
C ALA A 110 -1.55 6.27 6.70
N ASN A 111 -0.41 6.57 6.11
CA ASN A 111 0.87 6.13 6.64
C ASN A 111 1.01 6.75 8.02
N ARG A 112 0.63 6.02 9.04
CA ARG A 112 1.07 6.31 10.40
C ARG A 112 2.55 5.96 10.44
N ARG A 113 3.40 6.80 9.85
CA ARG A 113 4.77 6.88 10.32
C ARG A 113 4.62 7.16 11.80
N ARG A 114 4.91 6.19 12.62
CA ARG A 114 5.25 6.47 14.00
C ARG A 114 6.42 7.43 13.89
N SER A 115 6.14 8.70 14.01
CA SER A 115 7.15 9.68 14.32
C SER A 115 7.58 9.41 15.76
N ASN A 116 8.38 8.36 15.93
CA ASN A 116 9.30 8.31 17.04
C ASN A 116 10.44 9.28 16.68
N VAL A 117 10.09 10.51 16.45
CA VAL A 117 11.01 11.61 16.70
C VAL A 117 10.77 11.91 18.16
N PRO A 118 11.71 11.64 19.06
CA PRO A 118 11.67 12.25 20.37
C PRO A 118 11.63 13.76 20.08
N MET A 119 10.56 14.41 20.47
CA MET A 119 10.59 15.85 20.66
C MET A 119 11.45 16.07 21.90
N ASP A 120 12.73 16.00 21.71
CA ASP A 120 13.66 16.46 22.70
C ASP A 120 14.41 17.65 22.14
N ALA A 121 14.23 18.73 22.88
CA ALA A 121 15.00 19.95 22.86
C ALA A 121 14.86 20.86 21.64
N ALA A 122 13.99 21.83 21.80
CA ALA A 122 14.32 23.19 21.44
C ALA A 122 15.71 23.52 22.01
N ASP A 123 16.74 23.45 21.20
CA ASP A 123 17.95 24.19 21.40
C ASP A 123 18.14 25.10 20.20
N ASP A 124 17.68 26.31 20.35
CA ASP A 124 17.94 27.48 19.56
C ASP A 124 19.35 27.96 19.84
N GLY A 125 20.29 27.16 19.41
CA GLY A 125 21.73 27.47 19.51
C GLY A 125 22.25 28.23 18.31
N LEU A 126 21.90 29.48 18.20
CA LEU A 126 22.74 30.47 17.55
C LEU A 126 24.00 30.64 18.42
N GLY A 127 25.13 30.15 18.00
CA GLY A 127 26.37 30.39 18.76
C GLY A 127 27.62 29.75 18.18
N GLN A 128 28.28 30.52 17.32
CA GLN A 128 29.74 30.70 17.26
C GLN A 128 30.63 29.51 16.89
N SER A 129 31.25 29.75 15.73
CA SER A 129 32.61 29.31 15.36
C SER A 129 33.60 29.42 16.49
N THR A 130 34.39 28.39 16.69
CA THR A 130 35.82 28.54 16.95
C THR A 130 36.56 27.26 16.56
N GLU A 131 37.63 27.53 15.88
CA GLU A 131 38.70 26.66 15.43
C GLU A 131 39.30 25.86 16.57
N GLY A 132 39.89 24.75 16.22
CA GLY A 132 40.87 24.04 17.08
C GLY A 132 40.89 22.55 16.82
N GLU A 133 41.68 22.16 15.87
CA GLU A 133 42.91 21.38 15.97
C GLU A 133 42.84 19.96 16.50
N ALA A 134 43.13 19.10 15.57
CA ALA A 134 44.12 17.97 15.59
C ALA A 134 43.98 16.82 16.61
N ALA A 135 44.12 15.70 16.00
CA ALA A 135 44.96 14.56 16.33
C ALA A 135 44.32 13.25 16.79
N ALA A 136 44.72 12.28 16.01
CA ALA A 136 45.11 10.91 16.37
C ALA A 136 44.08 9.79 16.45
N SER A 137 44.06 8.99 15.39
CA SER A 137 44.01 7.52 15.47
C SER A 137 45.11 7.00 16.37
N PRO A 138 45.07 5.78 16.95
CA PRO A 138 45.17 4.62 16.11
C PRO A 138 44.57 3.26 16.63
N LYS A 139 44.46 2.33 15.67
CA LYS A 139 44.78 0.90 15.77
C LYS A 139 44.11 -0.02 16.80
N GLY A 140 43.56 -1.06 16.25
CA GLY A 140 43.31 -2.32 16.96
C GLY A 140 42.88 -3.43 16.02
N ARG A 141 43.84 -3.91 15.24
CA ARG A 141 43.87 -5.20 14.57
C ARG A 141 43.54 -6.33 15.53
N LYS A 142 42.74 -7.34 15.08
CA LYS A 142 43.18 -8.73 15.13
C LYS A 142 42.30 -9.57 14.21
N ALA A 143 42.94 -10.03 13.18
CA ALA A 143 42.60 -11.21 12.39
C ALA A 143 43.04 -12.47 13.18
N LYS A 144 42.29 -13.57 12.92
CA LYS A 144 42.75 -14.94 12.98
C LYS A 144 41.63 -15.76 12.35
N ALA A 145 41.62 -16.24 11.16
CA ALA A 145 42.46 -17.20 10.44
C ALA A 145 42.44 -18.61 11.04
N GLU A 146 42.00 -19.52 10.14
CA GLU A 146 42.43 -20.94 9.99
C GLU A 146 41.81 -21.92 10.95
N GLN A 147 41.31 -23.04 10.53
CA GLN A 147 41.77 -24.16 9.67
C GLN A 147 40.55 -25.06 9.46
N GLU A 148 40.12 -25.49 8.23
CA GLU A 148 40.65 -26.66 7.50
C GLU A 148 40.47 -27.98 8.26
N GLU A 149 39.56 -28.85 7.71
CA GLU A 149 39.91 -30.21 7.31
C GLU A 149 38.66 -31.01 6.88
N ALA A 150 38.58 -31.39 5.63
CA ALA A 150 37.95 -32.61 5.19
C ALA A 150 39.02 -33.70 5.26
N PRO A 151 38.69 -34.98 5.44
CA PRO A 151 38.51 -35.89 4.32
C PRO A 151 37.51 -37.04 4.54
N ALA A 152 36.86 -37.49 3.48
CA ALA A 152 37.05 -38.68 2.69
C ALA A 152 36.64 -40.02 3.31
N LEU A 153 35.81 -40.76 2.52
CA LEU A 153 35.85 -42.18 2.14
C LEU A 153 35.70 -43.27 3.23
N GLN A 154 34.59 -43.86 3.20
CA GLN A 154 34.45 -45.30 2.78
C GLN A 154 32.98 -45.67 2.64
#